data_38818750224def1a9a81d23f52a62786
#
_entry.id   38818750224def1a9a81d23f52a62786
#
_cell.length_a   1.000
_cell.length_b   1.000
_cell.length_c   1.000
_cell.angle_alpha   90.00
_cell.angle_beta   90.00
_cell.angle_gamma   90.00
#
_symmetry.space_group_name_H-M   'P 1'
#
loop_
_entity.id
_entity.type
_entity.pdbx_description
1 polymer ?
#
loop_
_entity_poly.entity_id
_entity_poly.type
_entity_poly.pdbx_seq_one_letter_code
_entity_poly.pdbx_strand_id
1 'polypeptide(L)'
;MPKSGDVYRKIDYLFFVYFVMQIPTTILFDTQGVYSASLYPGWLKAVREHYLETYRDPFLADAWKHPWYLSICLVEHMIEIPFFFWAATCYYYGALNRPNILIPSIIYAVHTITAVLGVWAMALGAEFNQAQALAPRNLGERLTLCSAYAPFFFIPLINVLDSWRLSLKVKKD
;
A
#
# COMPACT_ATOMS: atom_id res chain seq x y z
N MET A 1 20.10 16.06 6.54
CA MET A 1 19.30 16.97 7.35
C MET A 1 18.74 18.06 6.45
N PRO A 2 17.48 18.50 6.63
CA PRO A 2 16.95 19.67 5.90
C PRO A 2 17.85 20.88 6.15
N LYS A 3 18.06 21.68 5.10
CA LYS A 3 18.90 22.87 5.21
C LYS A 3 18.08 24.05 5.79
N SER A 4 18.76 25.01 6.42
CA SER A 4 18.12 26.28 6.80
C SER A 4 17.60 26.97 5.53
N GLY A 5 16.28 27.09 5.38
CA GLY A 5 15.60 27.61 4.20
C GLY A 5 14.71 26.59 3.48
N ASP A 6 14.80 25.31 3.81
CA ASP A 6 13.91 24.28 3.23
C ASP A 6 12.47 24.49 3.72
N VAL A 7 11.52 24.46 2.78
CA VAL A 7 10.08 24.56 3.09
C VAL A 7 9.57 23.15 3.40
N TYR A 8 9.23 22.92 4.67
CA TYR A 8 8.70 21.66 5.16
C TYR A 8 7.24 21.80 5.59
N ARG A 9 6.36 20.99 5.02
CA ARG A 9 4.92 21.02 5.34
C ARG A 9 4.58 19.86 6.27
N LYS A 10 3.62 20.05 7.19
CA LYS A 10 3.18 18.98 8.11
C LYS A 10 2.67 17.74 7.36
N ILE A 11 2.10 17.93 6.18
CA ILE A 11 1.60 16.82 5.35
C ILE A 11 2.75 15.98 4.76
N ASP A 12 3.94 16.59 4.52
CA ASP A 12 5.12 15.85 4.06
C ASP A 12 5.57 14.82 5.11
N TYR A 13 5.39 15.14 6.41
CA TYR A 13 5.68 14.19 7.48
C TYR A 13 4.73 12.98 7.46
N LEU A 14 3.43 13.19 7.18
CA LEU A 14 2.48 12.09 7.02
C LEU A 14 2.92 11.15 5.91
N PHE A 15 3.29 11.70 4.74
CA PHE A 15 3.72 10.88 3.61
C PHE A 15 5.09 10.22 3.87
N PHE A 16 6.00 10.91 4.53
CA PHE A 16 7.27 10.30 4.96
C PHE A 16 7.04 9.08 5.83
N VAL A 17 6.25 9.21 6.90
CA VAL A 17 5.94 8.09 7.81
C VAL A 17 5.24 6.96 7.05
N TYR A 18 4.28 7.29 6.20
CA TYR A 18 3.56 6.31 5.39
C TYR A 18 4.53 5.50 4.52
N PHE A 19 5.40 6.14 3.74
CA PHE A 19 6.34 5.42 2.87
C PHE A 19 7.42 4.65 3.66
N VAL A 20 7.86 5.16 4.80
CA VAL A 20 8.76 4.40 5.70
C VAL A 20 8.08 3.13 6.21
N MET A 21 6.79 3.18 6.55
CA MET A 21 6.03 2.01 7.01
C MET A 21 5.73 1.02 5.86
N GLN A 22 5.54 1.51 4.64
CA GLN A 22 5.32 0.64 3.47
C GLN A 22 6.52 -0.28 3.21
N ILE A 23 7.75 0.18 3.42
CA ILE A 23 8.95 -0.63 3.17
C ILE A 23 8.92 -1.96 3.95
N PRO A 24 8.86 -1.98 5.29
CA PRO A 24 8.80 -3.25 6.03
C PRO A 24 7.47 -4.00 5.80
N THR A 25 6.35 -3.32 5.63
CA THR A 25 5.07 -3.96 5.37
C THR A 25 5.14 -4.78 4.09
N THR A 26 5.53 -4.18 2.98
CA THR A 26 5.60 -4.90 1.71
C THR A 26 6.71 -5.97 1.72
N ILE A 27 7.94 -5.63 2.13
CA ILE A 27 9.08 -6.57 2.05
C ILE A 27 8.91 -7.75 3.02
N LEU A 28 8.38 -7.54 4.21
CA LEU A 28 8.33 -8.58 5.24
C LEU A 28 6.96 -9.27 5.30
N PHE A 29 5.91 -8.61 4.88
CA PHE A 29 4.54 -9.10 5.07
C PHE A 29 3.87 -9.47 3.74
N ASP A 30 3.70 -8.52 2.78
CA ASP A 30 2.93 -8.76 1.55
C ASP A 30 3.62 -9.76 0.63
N THR A 31 4.96 -9.75 0.59
CA THR A 31 5.74 -10.75 -0.15
C THR A 31 5.47 -12.19 0.28
N GLN A 32 5.00 -12.44 1.50
CA GLN A 32 4.65 -13.79 1.97
C GLN A 32 3.43 -14.41 1.24
N GLY A 33 2.60 -13.59 0.60
CA GLY A 33 1.50 -14.08 -0.23
C GLY A 33 1.95 -14.62 -1.60
N VAL A 34 3.15 -14.25 -2.03
CA VAL A 34 3.69 -14.54 -3.37
C VAL A 34 4.85 -15.54 -3.34
N TYR A 35 5.76 -15.39 -2.38
CA TYR A 35 6.99 -16.19 -2.33
C TYR A 35 6.93 -17.33 -1.31
N SER A 36 7.86 -18.28 -1.45
CA SER A 36 7.90 -19.49 -0.60
C SER A 36 8.04 -19.15 0.88
N ALA A 37 7.25 -19.81 1.72
CA ALA A 37 7.30 -19.69 3.17
C ALA A 37 8.66 -20.05 3.78
N SER A 38 9.52 -20.79 3.05
CA SER A 38 10.89 -21.11 3.49
C SER A 38 11.81 -19.90 3.59
N LEU A 39 11.48 -18.80 2.92
CA LEU A 39 12.27 -17.55 2.93
C LEU A 39 12.07 -16.73 4.21
N TYR A 40 11.07 -17.05 5.02
CA TYR A 40 10.67 -16.22 6.15
C TYR A 40 10.91 -16.93 7.50
N PRO A 41 11.40 -16.21 8.52
CA PRO A 41 11.55 -16.74 9.86
C PRO A 41 10.21 -17.07 10.50
N GLY A 42 10.19 -17.99 11.47
CA GLY A 42 8.98 -18.49 12.10
C GLY A 42 8.09 -17.40 12.70
N TRP A 43 8.69 -16.42 13.38
CA TRP A 43 7.93 -15.31 13.99
C TRP A 43 7.18 -14.46 12.95
N LEU A 44 7.76 -14.27 11.77
CA LEU A 44 7.14 -13.47 10.72
C LEU A 44 5.96 -14.23 10.07
N LYS A 45 6.09 -15.55 9.92
CA LYS A 45 4.98 -16.41 9.51
C LYS A 45 3.84 -16.39 10.51
N ALA A 46 4.14 -16.42 11.81
CA ALA A 46 3.12 -16.31 12.85
C ALA A 46 2.36 -14.98 12.82
N VAL A 47 3.05 -13.86 12.52
CA VAL A 47 2.39 -12.55 12.31
C VAL A 47 1.41 -12.62 11.13
N ARG A 48 1.83 -13.20 10.00
CA ARG A 48 0.95 -13.38 8.83
C ARG A 48 -0.24 -14.29 9.16
N GLU A 49 -0.02 -15.41 9.81
CA GLU A 49 -1.10 -16.34 10.22
C GLU A 49 -2.12 -15.62 11.09
N HIS A 50 -1.67 -14.89 12.11
CA HIS A 50 -2.56 -14.08 12.96
C HIS A 50 -3.37 -13.05 12.17
N TYR A 51 -2.75 -12.37 11.20
CA TYR A 51 -3.46 -11.45 10.30
C TYR A 51 -4.54 -12.18 9.49
N LEU A 52 -4.19 -13.30 8.87
CA LEU A 52 -5.12 -14.06 8.03
C LEU A 52 -6.31 -14.62 8.82
N GLU A 53 -6.09 -15.03 10.08
CA GLU A 53 -7.17 -15.47 10.98
C GLU A 53 -8.09 -14.29 11.37
N THR A 54 -7.50 -13.10 11.61
CA THR A 54 -8.22 -11.91 12.05
C THR A 54 -9.03 -11.27 10.93
N TYR A 55 -8.40 -11.06 9.77
CA TYR A 55 -8.99 -10.31 8.66
C TYR A 55 -9.60 -11.21 7.57
N ARG A 56 -9.35 -12.50 7.60
CA ARG A 56 -9.84 -13.47 6.61
C ARG A 56 -9.58 -13.02 5.18
N ASP A 57 -8.30 -12.75 4.89
CA ASP A 57 -7.85 -12.25 3.59
C ASP A 57 -7.47 -13.42 2.66
N PRO A 58 -8.35 -13.83 1.74
CA PRO A 58 -8.08 -14.93 0.83
C PRO A 58 -7.06 -14.55 -0.24
N PHE A 59 -6.89 -13.26 -0.53
CA PHE A 59 -6.00 -12.77 -1.57
C PHE A 59 -4.54 -12.85 -1.10
N LEU A 60 -4.25 -12.35 0.10
CA LEU A 60 -2.92 -12.49 0.70
C LEU A 60 -2.61 -13.93 1.13
N ALA A 61 -3.63 -14.73 1.45
CA ALA A 61 -3.42 -16.13 1.82
C ALA A 61 -2.79 -16.94 0.69
N ASP A 62 -3.21 -16.70 -0.55
CA ASP A 62 -2.69 -17.38 -1.74
C ASP A 62 -2.89 -16.50 -2.98
N ALA A 63 -1.95 -15.59 -3.22
CA ALA A 63 -2.00 -14.67 -4.36
C ALA A 63 -2.04 -15.41 -5.71
N TRP A 64 -1.44 -16.61 -5.80
CA TRP A 64 -1.40 -17.42 -7.02
C TRP A 64 -2.78 -17.93 -7.46
N LYS A 65 -3.72 -18.04 -6.53
CA LYS A 65 -5.12 -18.38 -6.86
C LYS A 65 -5.93 -17.20 -7.39
N HIS A 66 -5.36 -15.99 -7.31
CA HIS A 66 -6.01 -14.75 -7.72
C HIS A 66 -5.12 -13.99 -8.73
N PRO A 67 -5.10 -14.35 -10.03
CA PRO A 67 -4.16 -13.76 -11.01
C PRO A 67 -4.19 -12.23 -11.08
N TRP A 68 -5.37 -11.62 -10.91
CA TRP A 68 -5.53 -10.18 -10.87
C TRP A 68 -4.79 -9.56 -9.65
N TYR A 69 -4.89 -10.19 -8.47
CA TYR A 69 -4.21 -9.74 -7.25
C TYR A 69 -2.70 -9.99 -7.35
N LEU A 70 -2.30 -11.14 -7.86
CA LEU A 70 -0.89 -11.45 -8.13
C LEU A 70 -0.23 -10.40 -9.03
N SER A 71 -0.94 -9.91 -10.07
CA SER A 71 -0.39 -8.87 -10.95
C SER A 71 -0.15 -7.54 -10.20
N ILE A 72 -1.02 -7.19 -9.26
CA ILE A 72 -0.84 -6.02 -8.39
C ILE A 72 0.37 -6.21 -7.49
N CYS A 73 0.49 -7.37 -6.82
CA CYS A 73 1.65 -7.68 -5.98
C CYS A 73 2.97 -7.61 -6.75
N LEU A 74 3.01 -8.08 -7.99
CA LEU A 74 4.23 -8.02 -8.82
C LEU A 74 4.62 -6.58 -9.17
N VAL A 75 3.66 -5.71 -9.47
CA VAL A 75 3.93 -4.27 -9.68
C VAL A 75 4.46 -3.64 -8.40
N GLU A 76 3.83 -3.95 -7.26
CA GLU A 76 4.27 -3.47 -5.95
C GLU A 76 5.71 -3.90 -5.65
N HIS A 77 6.03 -5.18 -5.82
CA HIS A 77 7.36 -5.71 -5.50
C HIS A 77 8.45 -5.16 -6.45
N MET A 78 8.15 -5.00 -7.74
CA MET A 78 9.16 -4.61 -8.74
C MET A 78 9.31 -3.09 -8.87
N ILE A 79 8.23 -2.35 -8.72
CA ILE A 79 8.19 -0.91 -9.01
C ILE A 79 8.00 -0.09 -7.74
N GLU A 80 7.05 -0.47 -6.88
CA GLU A 80 6.70 0.36 -5.74
C GLU A 80 7.70 0.23 -4.58
N ILE A 81 8.31 -0.95 -4.33
CA ILE A 81 9.35 -1.08 -3.31
C ILE A 81 10.52 -0.08 -3.56
N PRO A 82 11.16 -0.03 -4.73
CA PRO A 82 12.17 0.98 -5.02
C PRO A 82 11.63 2.41 -4.88
N PHE A 83 10.39 2.64 -5.30
CA PHE A 83 9.74 3.93 -5.17
C PHE A 83 9.56 4.34 -3.70
N PHE A 84 9.20 3.43 -2.78
CA PHE A 84 9.02 3.75 -1.36
C PHE A 84 10.29 4.34 -0.73
N PHE A 85 11.46 3.79 -1.01
CA PHE A 85 12.74 4.33 -0.53
C PHE A 85 12.99 5.74 -1.05
N TRP A 86 12.73 5.95 -2.34
CA TRP A 86 12.89 7.26 -2.94
C TRP A 86 11.87 8.27 -2.43
N ALA A 87 10.60 7.88 -2.34
CA ALA A 87 9.52 8.73 -1.85
C ALA A 87 9.74 9.12 -0.38
N ALA A 88 10.09 8.16 0.49
CA ALA A 88 10.45 8.45 1.87
C ALA A 88 11.56 9.50 1.96
N THR A 89 12.61 9.36 1.14
CA THR A 89 13.70 10.34 1.08
C THR A 89 13.21 11.72 0.63
N CYS A 90 12.39 11.78 -0.43
CA CYS A 90 11.90 13.06 -0.95
C CYS A 90 10.98 13.78 0.05
N TYR A 91 10.06 13.05 0.69
CA TYR A 91 9.17 13.63 1.69
C TYR A 91 9.89 14.00 2.99
N TYR A 92 10.96 13.29 3.35
CA TYR A 92 11.84 13.69 4.46
C TYR A 92 12.47 15.08 4.25
N TYR A 93 12.85 15.42 3.01
CA TYR A 93 13.38 16.75 2.66
C TYR A 93 12.30 17.76 2.28
N GLY A 94 11.04 17.34 2.20
CA GLY A 94 9.89 18.16 1.78
C GLY A 94 9.65 18.13 0.27
N ALA A 95 8.41 17.90 -0.14
CA ALA A 95 8.04 17.75 -1.56
C ALA A 95 8.28 19.03 -2.39
N LEU A 96 8.20 20.21 -1.76
CA LEU A 96 8.51 21.47 -2.46
C LEU A 96 10.01 21.63 -2.78
N ASN A 97 10.88 21.04 -1.95
CA ASN A 97 12.33 21.03 -2.21
C ASN A 97 12.75 19.89 -3.15
N ARG A 98 11.85 18.96 -3.41
CA ARG A 98 12.04 17.77 -4.28
C ARG A 98 10.85 17.58 -5.22
N PRO A 99 10.52 18.56 -6.09
CA PRO A 99 9.29 18.54 -6.88
C PRO A 99 9.21 17.39 -7.89
N ASN A 100 10.31 16.75 -8.21
CA ASN A 100 10.38 15.55 -9.05
C ASN A 100 9.62 14.35 -8.45
N ILE A 101 9.28 14.36 -7.14
CA ILE A 101 8.46 13.31 -6.52
C ILE A 101 6.97 13.43 -6.88
N LEU A 102 6.48 14.61 -7.28
CA LEU A 102 5.05 14.88 -7.39
C LEU A 102 4.35 13.99 -8.43
N ILE A 103 4.89 13.90 -9.64
CA ILE A 103 4.30 13.07 -10.71
C ILE A 103 4.37 11.57 -10.37
N PRO A 104 5.53 11.00 -9.96
CA PRO A 104 5.58 9.62 -9.49
C PRO A 104 4.63 9.30 -8.34
N SER A 105 4.44 10.23 -7.40
CA SER A 105 3.47 10.07 -6.31
C SER A 105 2.03 10.00 -6.82
N ILE A 106 1.66 10.77 -7.85
CA ILE A 106 0.34 10.68 -8.49
C ILE A 106 0.16 9.29 -9.12
N ILE A 107 1.15 8.81 -9.87
CA ILE A 107 1.10 7.50 -10.54
C ILE A 107 0.93 6.39 -9.50
N TYR A 108 1.77 6.38 -8.46
CA TYR A 108 1.69 5.44 -7.34
C TYR A 108 0.30 5.48 -6.68
N ALA A 109 -0.15 6.67 -6.29
CA ALA A 109 -1.40 6.81 -5.55
C ALA A 109 -2.62 6.34 -6.36
N VAL A 110 -2.68 6.64 -7.66
CA VAL A 110 -3.76 6.17 -8.56
C VAL A 110 -3.72 4.64 -8.66
N HIS A 111 -2.53 4.05 -8.84
CA HIS A 111 -2.39 2.58 -8.88
C HIS A 111 -2.88 1.94 -7.59
N THR A 112 -2.37 2.38 -6.44
CA THR A 112 -2.72 1.83 -5.12
C THR A 112 -4.21 1.98 -4.81
N ILE A 113 -4.82 3.15 -5.07
CA ILE A 113 -6.26 3.37 -4.90
C ILE A 113 -7.06 2.39 -5.76
N THR A 114 -6.67 2.21 -7.03
CA THR A 114 -7.36 1.31 -7.95
C THR A 114 -7.23 -0.15 -7.48
N ALA A 115 -6.06 -0.55 -6.99
CA ALA A 115 -5.83 -1.87 -6.43
C ALA A 115 -6.73 -2.14 -5.21
N VAL A 116 -6.78 -1.19 -4.27
CA VAL A 116 -7.64 -1.31 -3.07
C VAL A 116 -9.12 -1.34 -3.43
N LEU A 117 -9.58 -0.54 -4.40
CA LEU A 117 -10.96 -0.63 -4.89
C LEU A 117 -11.26 -2.00 -5.49
N GLY A 118 -10.31 -2.61 -6.21
CA GLY A 118 -10.43 -3.98 -6.70
C GLY A 118 -10.59 -4.99 -5.56
N VAL A 119 -9.75 -4.88 -4.52
CA VAL A 119 -9.85 -5.72 -3.31
C VAL A 119 -11.21 -5.52 -2.63
N TRP A 120 -11.67 -4.28 -2.43
CA TRP A 120 -12.97 -4.00 -1.81
C TRP A 120 -14.13 -4.52 -2.63
N ALA A 121 -14.10 -4.35 -3.96
CA ALA A 121 -15.13 -4.88 -4.84
C ALA A 121 -15.23 -6.40 -4.75
N MET A 122 -14.10 -7.09 -4.71
CA MET A 122 -14.05 -8.55 -4.54
C MET A 122 -14.45 -8.97 -3.12
N ALA A 123 -13.96 -8.30 -2.09
CA ALA A 123 -14.30 -8.62 -0.70
C ALA A 123 -15.81 -8.49 -0.43
N LEU A 124 -16.46 -7.47 -1.00
CA LEU A 124 -17.88 -7.20 -0.79
C LEU A 124 -18.79 -7.97 -1.75
N GLY A 125 -18.39 -8.15 -3.02
CA GLY A 125 -19.25 -8.66 -4.08
C GLY A 125 -19.03 -10.12 -4.47
N ALA A 126 -17.84 -10.71 -4.18
CA ALA A 126 -17.57 -12.07 -4.59
C ALA A 126 -18.31 -13.10 -3.73
N GLU A 127 -18.72 -14.20 -4.37
CA GLU A 127 -19.16 -15.42 -3.69
C GLU A 127 -17.91 -16.27 -3.36
N PHE A 128 -17.55 -16.30 -2.09
CA PHE A 128 -16.47 -17.15 -1.64
C PHE A 128 -16.97 -18.57 -1.39
N ASN A 129 -16.22 -19.56 -1.91
CA ASN A 129 -16.52 -20.95 -1.64
C ASN A 129 -16.35 -21.22 -0.11
N GLN A 130 -17.32 -21.89 0.51
CA GLN A 130 -17.26 -22.26 1.93
C GLN A 130 -16.04 -23.14 2.27
N ALA A 131 -15.47 -23.82 1.28
CA ALA A 131 -14.22 -24.57 1.43
C ALA A 131 -12.97 -23.69 1.60
N GLN A 132 -13.05 -22.38 1.30
CA GLN A 132 -11.97 -21.41 1.55
C GLN A 132 -11.98 -20.97 3.01
N ALA A 133 -11.24 -21.69 3.85
CA ALA A 133 -11.24 -21.49 5.31
C ALA A 133 -10.92 -20.05 5.74
N LEU A 134 -10.11 -19.32 4.95
CA LEU A 134 -9.67 -17.95 5.22
C LEU A 134 -10.49 -16.87 4.50
N ALA A 135 -11.55 -17.23 3.75
CA ALA A 135 -12.40 -16.24 3.11
C ALA A 135 -13.46 -15.70 4.09
N PRO A 136 -13.88 -14.43 3.95
CA PRO A 136 -14.92 -13.84 4.79
C PRO A 136 -16.27 -14.49 4.51
N ARG A 137 -17.02 -14.82 5.60
CA ARG A 137 -18.27 -15.60 5.57
C ARG A 137 -19.53 -14.73 5.69
N ASN A 138 -19.40 -13.55 6.28
CA ASN A 138 -20.50 -12.64 6.55
C ASN A 138 -20.08 -11.19 6.30
N LEU A 139 -21.06 -10.28 6.29
CA LEU A 139 -20.82 -8.86 6.02
C LEU A 139 -19.83 -8.22 7.02
N GLY A 140 -19.90 -8.60 8.29
CA GLY A 140 -18.98 -8.08 9.32
C GLY A 140 -17.53 -8.43 9.00
N GLU A 141 -17.23 -9.68 8.66
CA GLU A 141 -15.89 -10.12 8.26
C GLU A 141 -15.42 -9.45 6.95
N ARG A 142 -16.33 -9.23 5.99
CA ARG A 142 -16.04 -8.49 4.75
C ARG A 142 -15.65 -7.04 5.03
N LEU A 143 -16.37 -6.37 5.93
CA LEU A 143 -16.05 -5.00 6.33
C LEU A 143 -14.75 -4.94 7.15
N THR A 144 -14.48 -5.94 7.98
CA THR A 144 -13.20 -6.07 8.70
C THR A 144 -12.04 -6.20 7.73
N LEU A 145 -12.17 -7.03 6.69
CA LEU A 145 -11.18 -7.12 5.62
C LEU A 145 -10.99 -5.77 4.91
N CYS A 146 -12.08 -5.12 4.51
CA CYS A 146 -12.01 -3.79 3.89
C CYS A 146 -11.32 -2.76 4.78
N SER A 147 -11.48 -2.82 6.09
CA SER A 147 -10.85 -1.89 7.03
C SER A 147 -9.33 -2.06 7.10
N ALA A 148 -8.81 -3.27 6.90
CA ALA A 148 -7.36 -3.50 6.83
C ALA A 148 -6.71 -2.74 5.65
N TYR A 149 -7.43 -2.62 4.54
CA TYR A 149 -6.98 -1.90 3.35
C TYR A 149 -7.26 -0.38 3.38
N ALA A 150 -8.04 0.12 4.34
CA ALA A 150 -8.46 1.51 4.39
C ALA A 150 -7.30 2.54 4.45
N PRO A 151 -6.21 2.34 5.21
CA PRO A 151 -5.07 3.25 5.19
C PRO A 151 -4.43 3.39 3.80
N PHE A 152 -4.38 2.29 3.04
CA PHE A 152 -3.83 2.23 1.68
C PHE A 152 -4.76 2.84 0.61
N PHE A 153 -5.98 3.19 1.00
CA PHE A 153 -6.89 3.99 0.18
C PHE A 153 -6.81 5.48 0.55
N PHE A 154 -7.00 5.81 1.83
CA PHE A 154 -7.17 7.20 2.25
C PHE A 154 -5.87 8.01 2.21
N ILE A 155 -4.73 7.42 2.60
CA ILE A 155 -3.45 8.15 2.57
C ILE A 155 -3.00 8.42 1.13
N PRO A 156 -3.03 7.46 0.19
CA PRO A 156 -2.79 7.75 -1.22
C PRO A 156 -3.79 8.73 -1.83
N LEU A 157 -5.08 8.70 -1.42
CA LEU A 157 -6.05 9.68 -1.88
C LEU A 157 -5.66 11.12 -1.49
N ILE A 158 -5.21 11.32 -0.26
CA ILE A 158 -4.68 12.61 0.18
C ILE A 158 -3.40 12.96 -0.59
N ASN A 159 -2.54 11.98 -0.82
CA ASN A 159 -1.28 12.17 -1.53
C ASN A 159 -1.49 12.59 -2.99
N VAL A 160 -2.40 11.95 -3.73
CA VAL A 160 -2.70 12.33 -5.12
C VAL A 160 -3.26 13.74 -5.21
N LEU A 161 -4.18 14.11 -4.30
CA LEU A 161 -4.78 15.46 -4.30
C LEU A 161 -3.73 16.54 -3.98
N ASP A 162 -2.87 16.30 -3.00
CA ASP A 162 -1.80 17.23 -2.63
C ASP A 162 -0.76 17.36 -3.76
N SER A 163 -0.27 16.24 -4.27
CA SER A 163 0.74 16.21 -5.34
C SER A 163 0.21 16.85 -6.64
N TRP A 164 -1.07 16.60 -6.98
CA TRP A 164 -1.72 17.27 -8.10
C TRP A 164 -1.74 18.79 -7.93
N ARG A 165 -2.20 19.28 -6.76
CA ARG A 165 -2.24 20.72 -6.46
C ARG A 165 -0.87 21.37 -6.54
N LEU A 166 0.17 20.70 -6.02
CA LEU A 166 1.53 21.22 -6.04
C LEU A 166 2.12 21.22 -7.44
N SER A 167 1.89 20.18 -8.23
CA SER A 167 2.41 20.09 -9.61
C SER A 167 1.91 21.24 -10.49
N LEU A 168 0.66 21.70 -10.25
CA LEU A 168 0.09 22.87 -10.96
C LEU A 168 0.73 24.20 -10.53
N LYS A 169 1.21 24.30 -9.28
CA LYS A 169 1.88 25.52 -8.79
C LYS A 169 3.32 25.61 -9.31
N VAL A 170 4.08 24.53 -9.16
CA VAL A 170 5.49 24.47 -9.62
C VAL A 170 5.62 24.71 -11.12
N LYS A 171 4.59 24.46 -11.92
CA LYS A 171 4.58 24.70 -13.37
C LYS A 171 4.34 26.17 -13.75
N LYS A 172 3.96 27.04 -12.80
CA LYS A 172 3.65 28.47 -13.02
C LYS A 172 4.80 29.38 -12.64
N ASP A 173 5.75 28.87 -11.85
CA ASP A 173 6.99 29.54 -11.45
C ASP A 173 8.14 29.13 -12.40
#